data_d688a0f6d7dd33a3f504f391cce9ba6e
#
_entry.id   d688a0f6d7dd33a3f504f391cce9ba6e
#
_cell.length_a   1.000
_cell.length_b   1.000
_cell.length_c   1.000
_cell.angle_alpha   90.00
_cell.angle_beta   90.00
_cell.angle_gamma   90.00
#
_symmetry.space_group_name_H-M   'P 1'
#
loop_
_entity.id
_entity.type
_entity.pdbx_description
1 polymer ?
#
loop_
_entity_poly.entity_id
_entity_poly.type
_entity_poly.pdbx_seq_one_letter_code
_entity_poly.pdbx_strand_id
1 'polypeptide(L)'
;NKLMRENDIPLYALESLDPIKDFDFIGFTLMYELSYNNVLEMLDLAGVPVLAKDRTELTPLVIAGGPCACNPEPMADFFDLFILGEGEEVNVELLELYERMKPLKPTKQEFLREAAKLEGVYVPSFYDVDYNEDGTVKSITPNVPEAPARVKKRVIKDFDKVYYPEGFVVPFTQIVHDRAVVEVLRGCIRGCRFCQAGFIYRPFREKSIDTIKNETKSLCEQTGYEEVSLSSLSTSDYTEINKLLENLVEYTDGEQINLSLPSLRIDNFSEELLEKIKSVRKSGLTFAPEAGTQRLRDVINKNITEEEIMRTCRTAFEGGYSTVKLYFMLGLPEETLEDVEGIAKLAQKVLDLYYETPKEKRGKSVQISVSTATFVPKPFTPFEFEPQATPEEIKEKQEHLFKSLTSRKIRLSTHQSYTSILEAVLARGDRRLGKAIYTAWKKGCYLDGWDEHFKADKWQEAFEECGLDTSFYAHRRRSYDEIAPWSHLDYLVSHEFFVRENKKAHQAVTTRNCKEGCSGCGIKCEYGGVYCGKR
;
A
#
# COMPACT_ATOMS: atom_id res chain seq x y z
N ASN A 1 -21.75 -8.53 12.46
CA ASN A 1 -22.76 -7.48 12.38
C ASN A 1 -24.21 -8.01 12.49
N LYS A 2 -24.61 -9.15 11.84
CA LYS A 2 -25.99 -9.68 11.88
C LYS A 2 -26.50 -9.86 13.33
N LEU A 3 -25.75 -10.56 14.18
CA LEU A 3 -26.12 -10.76 15.60
C LEU A 3 -26.20 -9.45 16.38
N MET A 4 -25.34 -8.48 16.07
CA MET A 4 -25.39 -7.14 16.70
C MET A 4 -26.71 -6.43 16.35
N ARG A 5 -27.11 -6.44 15.08
CA ARG A 5 -28.37 -5.84 14.64
C ARG A 5 -29.61 -6.55 15.24
N GLU A 6 -29.59 -7.89 15.31
CA GLU A 6 -30.67 -8.69 15.88
C GLU A 6 -30.87 -8.49 17.39
N ASN A 7 -29.85 -8.03 18.09
CA ASN A 7 -29.85 -7.83 19.55
C ASN A 7 -29.66 -6.36 19.97
N ASP A 8 -29.76 -5.42 19.03
CA ASP A 8 -29.58 -3.97 19.25
C ASP A 8 -28.26 -3.62 19.97
N ILE A 9 -27.19 -4.39 19.67
CA ILE A 9 -25.86 -4.13 20.21
C ILE A 9 -25.14 -3.17 19.27
N PRO A 10 -24.82 -1.93 19.68
CA PRO A 10 -24.04 -1.01 18.85
C PRO A 10 -22.59 -1.49 18.69
N LEU A 11 -21.90 -1.02 17.67
CA LEU A 11 -20.46 -1.22 17.57
C LEU A 11 -19.77 -0.55 18.74
N TYR A 12 -18.86 -1.26 19.40
CA TYR A 12 -18.18 -0.85 20.61
C TYR A 12 -16.66 -1.01 20.53
N ALA A 13 -15.94 -0.26 21.34
CA ALA A 13 -14.49 -0.40 21.47
C ALA A 13 -14.15 -1.70 22.20
N LEU A 14 -13.17 -2.47 21.66
CA LEU A 14 -12.82 -3.79 22.21
C LEU A 14 -12.15 -3.70 23.58
N GLU A 15 -11.47 -2.59 23.89
CA GLU A 15 -10.76 -2.41 25.16
C GLU A 15 -11.69 -2.01 26.29
N SER A 16 -12.54 -1.01 26.07
CA SER A 16 -13.41 -0.43 27.10
C SER A 16 -14.84 -0.93 27.06
N LEU A 17 -15.27 -1.54 25.94
CA LEU A 17 -16.65 -1.95 25.64
C LEU A 17 -17.64 -0.78 25.52
N ASP A 18 -17.15 0.46 25.46
CA ASP A 18 -17.99 1.64 25.26
C ASP A 18 -18.48 1.72 23.81
N PRO A 19 -19.72 2.20 23.58
CA PRO A 19 -20.20 2.42 22.21
C PRO A 19 -19.32 3.41 21.45
N ILE A 20 -18.97 3.07 20.21
CA ILE A 20 -18.08 3.90 19.38
C ILE A 20 -18.62 5.34 19.20
N LYS A 21 -19.94 5.53 19.15
CA LYS A 21 -20.57 6.85 19.04
C LYS A 21 -20.31 7.82 20.19
N ASP A 22 -19.88 7.30 21.35
CA ASP A 22 -19.66 8.08 22.57
C ASP A 22 -18.22 8.64 22.65
N PHE A 23 -17.36 8.30 21.68
CA PHE A 23 -16.01 8.85 21.56
C PHE A 23 -16.01 10.21 20.87
N ASP A 24 -15.05 11.06 21.21
CA ASP A 24 -14.87 12.36 20.56
C ASP A 24 -14.36 12.21 19.10
N PHE A 25 -13.52 11.19 18.84
CA PHE A 25 -12.95 10.89 17.51
C PHE A 25 -13.14 9.42 17.14
N ILE A 26 -13.50 9.18 15.88
CA ILE A 26 -13.53 7.85 15.27
C ILE A 26 -12.56 7.87 14.10
N GLY A 27 -11.42 7.17 14.25
CA GLY A 27 -10.35 7.15 13.25
C GLY A 27 -10.35 5.86 12.43
N PHE A 28 -10.22 6.00 11.10
CA PHE A 28 -10.08 4.88 10.17
C PHE A 28 -8.75 4.94 9.44
N THR A 29 -8.07 3.80 9.36
CA THR A 29 -6.93 3.63 8.46
C THR A 29 -7.39 2.99 7.17
N LEU A 30 -7.41 3.76 6.08
CA LEU A 30 -7.81 3.30 4.76
C LEU A 30 -6.63 2.60 4.08
N MET A 31 -6.54 1.28 4.24
CA MET A 31 -5.43 0.46 3.73
C MET A 31 -5.66 -0.06 2.31
N TYR A 32 -6.91 -0.25 1.91
CA TYR A 32 -7.31 -0.87 0.66
C TYR A 32 -8.67 -0.36 0.20
N GLU A 33 -8.82 -0.04 -1.06
CA GLU A 33 -10.04 0.58 -1.61
C GLU A 33 -11.28 -0.30 -1.45
N LEU A 34 -11.13 -1.62 -1.59
CA LEU A 34 -12.27 -2.54 -1.41
C LEU A 34 -12.77 -2.65 0.04
N SER A 35 -12.16 -1.93 0.97
CA SER A 35 -12.64 -1.80 2.35
C SER A 35 -13.54 -0.56 2.58
N TYR A 36 -13.77 0.28 1.57
CA TYR A 36 -14.52 1.53 1.73
C TYR A 36 -15.93 1.30 2.26
N ASN A 37 -16.65 0.32 1.74
CA ASN A 37 -18.00 0.00 2.21
C ASN A 37 -18.04 -0.58 3.63
N ASN A 38 -16.92 -1.14 4.12
CA ASN A 38 -16.81 -1.59 5.51
C ASN A 38 -16.85 -0.40 6.48
N VAL A 39 -16.30 0.76 6.09
CA VAL A 39 -16.38 1.99 6.89
C VAL A 39 -17.83 2.42 7.06
N LEU A 40 -18.62 2.42 5.98
CA LEU A 40 -20.03 2.79 6.02
C LEU A 40 -20.82 1.82 6.92
N GLU A 41 -20.56 0.52 6.79
CA GLU A 41 -21.18 -0.51 7.62
C GLU A 41 -20.82 -0.37 9.10
N MET A 42 -19.57 -0.01 9.41
CA MET A 42 -19.13 0.22 10.79
C MET A 42 -19.77 1.47 11.40
N LEU A 43 -19.88 2.57 10.65
CA LEU A 43 -20.56 3.79 11.10
C LEU A 43 -22.04 3.53 11.38
N ASP A 44 -22.73 2.81 10.50
CA ASP A 44 -24.13 2.44 10.67
C ASP A 44 -24.36 1.52 11.89
N LEU A 45 -23.50 0.52 12.09
CA LEU A 45 -23.51 -0.34 13.27
C LEU A 45 -23.23 0.43 14.57
N ALA A 46 -22.42 1.48 14.49
CA ALA A 46 -22.14 2.37 15.63
C ALA A 46 -23.30 3.34 15.91
N GLY A 47 -24.29 3.45 15.01
CA GLY A 47 -25.35 4.47 15.12
C GLY A 47 -24.86 5.89 14.86
N VAL A 48 -23.75 6.03 14.12
CA VAL A 48 -23.17 7.31 13.67
C VAL A 48 -23.67 7.62 12.26
N PRO A 49 -24.19 8.83 11.97
CA PRO A 49 -24.61 9.17 10.62
C PRO A 49 -23.48 8.96 9.60
N VAL A 50 -23.75 8.17 8.55
CA VAL A 50 -22.74 7.76 7.57
C VAL A 50 -22.21 8.96 6.78
N LEU A 51 -23.08 9.89 6.38
CA LEU A 51 -22.66 11.08 5.64
C LEU A 51 -22.16 12.17 6.58
N ALA A 52 -21.02 12.78 6.27
CA ALA A 52 -20.40 13.84 7.06
C ALA A 52 -21.34 15.06 7.23
N LYS A 53 -22.13 15.40 6.21
CA LYS A 53 -23.12 16.49 6.24
C LYS A 53 -24.24 16.30 7.26
N ASP A 54 -24.56 15.05 7.61
CA ASP A 54 -25.63 14.71 8.55
C ASP A 54 -25.12 14.70 10.01
N ARG A 55 -23.81 14.79 10.23
CA ARG A 55 -23.17 14.99 11.55
C ARG A 55 -22.99 16.48 11.82
N THR A 56 -23.97 17.10 12.45
CA THR A 56 -23.99 18.56 12.70
C THR A 56 -23.25 18.96 13.96
N GLU A 57 -23.22 18.07 14.95
CA GLU A 57 -22.51 18.29 16.22
C GLU A 57 -20.99 18.20 16.04
N LEU A 58 -20.24 18.80 16.96
CA LEU A 58 -18.77 18.73 16.94
C LEU A 58 -18.27 17.30 17.01
N THR A 59 -18.85 16.45 17.83
CA THR A 59 -18.45 15.05 18.05
C THR A 59 -19.61 14.07 17.82
N PRO A 60 -19.31 12.83 17.41
CA PRO A 60 -17.99 12.34 17.06
C PRO A 60 -17.49 12.92 15.72
N LEU A 61 -16.20 13.24 15.70
CA LEU A 61 -15.49 13.57 14.44
C LEU A 61 -15.02 12.27 13.79
N VAL A 62 -15.41 12.05 12.54
CA VAL A 62 -15.01 10.87 11.77
C VAL A 62 -13.83 11.25 10.88
N ILE A 63 -12.66 10.68 11.17
CA ILE A 63 -11.40 11.02 10.52
C ILE A 63 -10.80 9.82 9.80
N ALA A 64 -10.04 10.04 8.75
CA ALA A 64 -9.33 8.97 8.05
C ALA A 64 -7.88 9.32 7.74
N GLY A 65 -7.07 8.29 7.59
CA GLY A 65 -5.69 8.35 7.12
C GLY A 65 -5.33 7.06 6.38
N GLY A 66 -4.03 6.81 6.24
CA GLY A 66 -3.52 5.61 5.58
C GLY A 66 -3.23 5.79 4.07
N PRO A 67 -2.73 4.75 3.40
CA PRO A 67 -2.25 4.86 2.01
C PRO A 67 -3.33 5.27 1.01
N CYS A 68 -4.58 4.81 1.17
CA CYS A 68 -5.67 5.20 0.26
C CYS A 68 -6.12 6.67 0.43
N ALA A 69 -5.76 7.33 1.55
CA ALA A 69 -6.02 8.76 1.72
C ALA A 69 -5.21 9.63 0.74
N CYS A 70 -4.30 9.07 -0.06
CA CYS A 70 -3.66 9.79 -1.16
C CYS A 70 -4.63 10.17 -2.28
N ASN A 71 -5.76 9.46 -2.42
CA ASN A 71 -6.93 9.94 -3.18
C ASN A 71 -8.17 9.83 -2.29
N PRO A 72 -8.48 10.84 -1.48
CA PRO A 72 -9.61 10.81 -0.54
C PRO A 72 -10.96 11.07 -1.21
N GLU A 73 -10.97 11.54 -2.47
CA GLU A 73 -12.16 12.06 -3.14
C GLU A 73 -13.33 11.06 -3.21
N PRO A 74 -13.14 9.76 -3.49
CA PRO A 74 -14.25 8.80 -3.46
C PRO A 74 -14.93 8.68 -2.09
N MET A 75 -14.20 9.01 -1.01
CA MET A 75 -14.66 8.93 0.37
C MET A 75 -14.96 10.29 1.01
N ALA A 76 -14.88 11.37 0.25
CA ALA A 76 -15.01 12.76 0.74
C ALA A 76 -16.34 13.03 1.48
N ASP A 77 -17.44 12.41 1.04
CA ASP A 77 -18.76 12.60 1.63
C ASP A 77 -18.94 11.92 3.00
N PHE A 78 -18.02 11.02 3.38
CA PHE A 78 -18.16 10.18 4.58
C PHE A 78 -17.26 10.62 5.74
N PHE A 79 -16.24 11.44 5.49
CA PHE A 79 -15.28 11.87 6.49
C PHE A 79 -15.32 13.37 6.74
N ASP A 80 -15.09 13.77 7.98
CA ASP A 80 -15.02 15.17 8.37
C ASP A 80 -13.66 15.77 7.98
N LEU A 81 -12.59 14.98 8.12
CA LEU A 81 -11.25 15.33 7.64
C LEU A 81 -10.41 14.08 7.35
N PHE A 82 -9.35 14.27 6.57
CA PHE A 82 -8.31 13.27 6.31
C PHE A 82 -6.96 13.76 6.82
N ILE A 83 -6.15 12.82 7.30
CA ILE A 83 -4.75 13.02 7.64
C ILE A 83 -3.91 12.41 6.52
N LEU A 84 -3.16 13.26 5.82
CA LEU A 84 -2.33 12.89 4.67
C LEU A 84 -0.88 12.71 5.12
N GLY A 85 -0.30 11.55 4.85
CA GLY A 85 1.08 11.22 5.20
C GLY A 85 1.20 10.56 6.57
N GLU A 86 2.11 11.05 7.40
CA GLU A 86 2.54 10.39 8.65
C GLU A 86 1.78 10.98 9.83
N GLY A 87 1.13 10.10 10.59
CA GLY A 87 0.15 10.49 11.61
C GLY A 87 0.73 10.78 13.00
N GLU A 88 1.93 10.34 13.30
CA GLU A 88 2.46 10.28 14.67
C GLU A 88 2.52 11.66 15.37
N GLU A 89 2.86 12.72 14.63
CA GLU A 89 2.86 14.08 15.17
C GLU A 89 1.53 14.80 14.98
N VAL A 90 0.95 14.74 13.76
CA VAL A 90 -0.27 15.50 13.44
C VAL A 90 -1.50 15.00 14.22
N ASN A 91 -1.56 13.72 14.59
CA ASN A 91 -2.61 13.23 15.48
C ASN A 91 -2.56 13.91 16.85
N VAL A 92 -1.36 14.07 17.42
CA VAL A 92 -1.17 14.77 18.69
C VAL A 92 -1.56 16.24 18.56
N GLU A 93 -1.09 16.93 17.51
CA GLU A 93 -1.44 18.32 17.24
C GLU A 93 -2.96 18.53 17.10
N LEU A 94 -3.65 17.58 16.45
CA LEU A 94 -5.12 17.63 16.30
C LEU A 94 -5.85 17.43 17.63
N LEU A 95 -5.37 16.52 18.47
CA LEU A 95 -5.93 16.28 19.80
C LEU A 95 -5.67 17.48 20.73
N GLU A 96 -4.48 18.06 20.72
CA GLU A 96 -4.16 19.27 21.49
C GLU A 96 -5.00 20.47 21.03
N LEU A 97 -5.26 20.59 19.71
CA LEU A 97 -6.18 21.60 19.18
C LEU A 97 -7.58 21.39 19.74
N TYR A 98 -8.06 20.15 19.74
CA TYR A 98 -9.38 19.80 20.28
C TYR A 98 -9.48 20.11 21.78
N GLU A 99 -8.52 19.69 22.60
CA GLU A 99 -8.48 19.98 24.03
C GLU A 99 -8.51 21.50 24.32
N ARG A 100 -7.78 22.29 23.54
CA ARG A 100 -7.75 23.75 23.66
C ARG A 100 -9.09 24.38 23.30
N MET A 101 -9.77 23.87 22.26
CA MET A 101 -11.02 24.45 21.76
C MET A 101 -12.26 23.94 22.50
N LYS A 102 -12.28 22.69 22.98
CA LYS A 102 -13.44 22.07 23.65
C LYS A 102 -14.07 22.94 24.75
N PRO A 103 -13.32 23.61 25.65
CA PRO A 103 -13.90 24.49 26.68
C PRO A 103 -14.63 25.71 26.10
N LEU A 104 -14.26 26.14 24.89
CA LEU A 104 -14.87 27.28 24.18
C LEU A 104 -16.19 26.92 23.49
N LYS A 105 -16.53 25.62 23.46
CA LYS A 105 -17.73 25.07 22.80
C LYS A 105 -17.86 25.52 21.34
N PRO A 106 -16.82 25.28 20.51
CA PRO A 106 -16.87 25.68 19.10
C PRO A 106 -17.94 24.90 18.35
N THR A 107 -18.45 25.47 17.29
CA THR A 107 -19.16 24.71 16.25
C THR A 107 -18.18 23.77 15.54
N LYS A 108 -18.70 22.73 14.92
CA LYS A 108 -17.90 21.81 14.08
C LYS A 108 -17.13 22.58 12.99
N GLN A 109 -17.77 23.54 12.35
CA GLN A 109 -17.15 24.35 11.29
C GLN A 109 -15.98 25.21 11.82
N GLU A 110 -16.11 25.80 13.00
CA GLU A 110 -15.02 26.56 13.62
C GLU A 110 -13.84 25.65 13.95
N PHE A 111 -14.08 24.45 14.48
CA PHE A 111 -13.03 23.48 14.74
C PHE A 111 -12.33 23.04 13.44
N LEU A 112 -13.09 22.66 12.41
CA LEU A 112 -12.54 22.22 11.12
C LEU A 112 -11.71 23.32 10.43
N ARG A 113 -12.08 24.61 10.57
CA ARG A 113 -11.27 25.73 10.05
C ARG A 113 -9.90 25.80 10.72
N GLU A 114 -9.84 25.62 12.04
CA GLU A 114 -8.55 25.60 12.74
C GLU A 114 -7.75 24.31 12.40
N ALA A 115 -8.42 23.17 12.31
CA ALA A 115 -7.77 21.90 11.92
C ALA A 115 -7.19 21.96 10.50
N ALA A 116 -7.85 22.64 9.54
CA ALA A 116 -7.36 22.80 8.17
C ALA A 116 -6.03 23.57 8.04
N LYS A 117 -5.61 24.29 9.10
CA LYS A 117 -4.31 24.99 9.16
C LYS A 117 -3.15 24.05 9.49
N LEU A 118 -3.43 22.85 10.02
CA LEU A 118 -2.39 21.87 10.36
C LEU A 118 -1.85 21.23 9.08
N GLU A 119 -0.51 21.11 8.98
CA GLU A 119 0.12 20.43 7.83
C GLU A 119 -0.28 18.95 7.80
N GLY A 120 -0.84 18.51 6.69
CA GLY A 120 -1.32 17.13 6.49
C GLY A 120 -2.82 16.97 6.70
N VAL A 121 -3.54 17.99 7.15
CA VAL A 121 -5.00 17.90 7.33
C VAL A 121 -5.74 18.38 6.09
N TYR A 122 -6.59 17.52 5.54
CA TYR A 122 -7.50 17.82 4.42
C TYR A 122 -8.95 17.73 4.89
N VAL A 123 -9.71 18.81 4.73
CA VAL A 123 -11.14 18.89 5.05
C VAL A 123 -11.93 18.94 3.76
N PRO A 124 -12.56 17.86 3.29
CA PRO A 124 -13.18 17.78 1.96
C PRO A 124 -14.27 18.82 1.72
N SER A 125 -15.05 19.17 2.75
CA SER A 125 -16.13 20.16 2.66
C SER A 125 -15.64 21.59 2.39
N PHE A 126 -14.34 21.84 2.50
CA PHE A 126 -13.73 23.14 2.22
C PHE A 126 -13.21 23.30 0.80
N TYR A 127 -13.54 22.36 -0.08
CA TYR A 127 -13.14 22.38 -1.50
C TYR A 127 -14.32 22.14 -2.41
N ASP A 128 -14.49 23.02 -3.37
CA ASP A 128 -15.44 22.86 -4.47
C ASP A 128 -14.76 22.17 -5.64
N VAL A 129 -15.46 21.22 -6.26
CA VAL A 129 -14.97 20.47 -7.41
C VAL A 129 -15.88 20.73 -8.60
N ASP A 130 -15.31 21.31 -9.66
CA ASP A 130 -16.01 21.52 -10.93
C ASP A 130 -15.57 20.48 -11.96
N TYR A 131 -16.47 20.16 -12.89
CA TYR A 131 -16.24 19.19 -13.96
C TYR A 131 -16.44 19.82 -15.33
N ASN A 132 -15.69 19.35 -16.31
CA ASN A 132 -15.89 19.62 -17.73
C ASN A 132 -17.07 18.82 -18.28
N GLU A 133 -17.53 19.17 -19.48
CA GLU A 133 -18.62 18.48 -20.17
C GLU A 133 -18.32 16.98 -20.45
N ASP A 134 -17.03 16.64 -20.64
CA ASP A 134 -16.56 15.28 -20.83
C ASP A 134 -16.42 14.48 -19.52
N GLY A 135 -16.76 15.08 -18.39
CA GLY A 135 -16.67 14.46 -17.07
C GLY A 135 -15.28 14.52 -16.41
N THR A 136 -14.25 15.07 -17.05
CA THR A 136 -12.95 15.29 -16.41
C THR A 136 -13.04 16.42 -15.36
N VAL A 137 -12.15 16.40 -14.35
CA VAL A 137 -12.09 17.46 -13.35
C VAL A 137 -11.62 18.74 -14.02
N LYS A 138 -12.38 19.84 -13.83
CA LYS A 138 -12.06 21.18 -14.31
C LYS A 138 -11.24 21.97 -13.30
N SER A 139 -11.64 21.92 -12.03
CA SER A 139 -10.94 22.59 -10.94
C SER A 139 -11.29 21.96 -9.60
N ILE A 140 -10.36 22.10 -8.64
CA ILE A 140 -10.57 21.81 -7.22
C ILE A 140 -10.06 23.05 -6.48
N THR A 141 -10.97 23.80 -5.86
CA THR A 141 -10.67 25.13 -5.29
C THR A 141 -11.14 25.22 -3.84
N PRO A 142 -10.32 25.80 -2.93
CA PRO A 142 -10.77 26.03 -1.57
C PRO A 142 -11.91 27.06 -1.55
N ASN A 143 -12.93 26.80 -0.75
CA ASN A 143 -14.09 27.70 -0.56
C ASN A 143 -14.05 28.44 0.78
N VAL A 144 -13.00 28.23 1.58
CA VAL A 144 -12.72 28.95 2.83
C VAL A 144 -11.25 29.41 2.87
N PRO A 145 -10.94 30.54 3.51
CA PRO A 145 -9.58 31.11 3.49
C PRO A 145 -8.56 30.28 4.29
N GLU A 146 -9.01 29.47 5.24
CA GLU A 146 -8.13 28.61 6.06
C GLU A 146 -7.65 27.36 5.31
N ALA A 147 -8.36 26.93 4.26
CA ALA A 147 -7.98 25.80 3.44
C ALA A 147 -6.90 26.20 2.42
N PRO A 148 -5.74 25.51 2.38
CA PRO A 148 -4.69 25.79 1.42
C PRO A 148 -5.07 25.33 0.00
N ALA A 149 -4.61 26.04 -1.03
CA ALA A 149 -4.84 25.63 -2.43
C ALA A 149 -4.23 24.24 -2.75
N ARG A 150 -3.17 23.86 -2.04
CA ARG A 150 -2.57 22.52 -2.08
C ARG A 150 -2.32 22.03 -0.66
N VAL A 151 -2.88 20.88 -0.35
CA VAL A 151 -2.69 20.23 0.96
C VAL A 151 -1.44 19.35 0.90
N LYS A 152 -0.42 19.75 1.65
CA LYS A 152 0.86 19.06 1.72
C LYS A 152 0.76 17.94 2.75
N LYS A 153 1.25 16.73 2.40
CA LYS A 153 1.32 15.63 3.34
C LYS A 153 2.27 15.90 4.50
N ARG A 154 1.96 15.38 5.67
CA ARG A 154 2.87 15.39 6.82
C ARG A 154 4.04 14.43 6.61
N VAL A 155 5.25 14.84 7.00
CA VAL A 155 6.47 14.03 6.99
C VAL A 155 7.25 14.25 8.28
N ILE A 156 7.55 13.18 8.98
CA ILE A 156 8.44 13.19 10.14
C ILE A 156 9.87 13.32 9.66
N LYS A 157 10.56 14.40 10.06
CA LYS A 157 11.93 14.70 9.61
C LYS A 157 12.98 13.86 10.32
N ASP A 158 12.86 13.71 11.63
CA ASP A 158 13.75 12.90 12.47
C ASP A 158 13.11 11.55 12.76
N PHE A 159 13.26 10.62 11.80
CA PHE A 159 12.62 9.32 11.87
C PHE A 159 13.21 8.42 12.97
N ASP A 160 14.44 8.71 13.41
CA ASP A 160 15.08 7.96 14.50
C ASP A 160 14.47 8.26 15.88
N LYS A 161 13.84 9.43 16.02
CA LYS A 161 13.18 9.87 17.26
C LYS A 161 11.65 9.83 17.20
N VAL A 162 11.10 9.25 16.13
CA VAL A 162 9.65 9.11 16.04
C VAL A 162 9.13 8.26 17.20
N TYR A 163 7.96 8.63 17.73
CA TYR A 163 7.31 7.81 18.74
C TYR A 163 7.09 6.39 18.22
N TYR A 164 7.53 5.43 18.99
CA TYR A 164 7.26 4.01 18.79
C TYR A 164 6.79 3.42 20.13
N PRO A 165 5.74 2.58 20.16
CA PRO A 165 5.25 2.03 21.42
C PRO A 165 6.30 1.09 22.04
N GLU A 166 6.59 1.26 23.32
CA GLU A 166 7.48 0.36 24.07
C GLU A 166 6.83 -1.02 24.28
N GLY A 167 5.51 -1.05 24.36
CA GLY A 167 4.69 -2.25 24.39
C GLY A 167 3.32 -1.96 23.80
N PHE A 168 2.61 -2.99 23.38
CA PHE A 168 1.25 -2.87 22.83
C PHE A 168 0.33 -3.96 23.37
N VAL A 169 -0.98 -3.76 23.18
CA VAL A 169 -1.98 -4.73 23.62
C VAL A 169 -1.82 -6.03 22.85
N VAL A 170 -1.51 -7.11 23.56
CA VAL A 170 -1.42 -8.46 22.99
C VAL A 170 -2.82 -9.05 22.90
N PRO A 171 -3.29 -9.47 21.70
CA PRO A 171 -4.60 -10.09 21.56
C PRO A 171 -4.71 -11.38 22.36
N PHE A 172 -5.85 -11.58 23.01
CA PHE A 172 -6.14 -12.84 23.70
C PHE A 172 -6.36 -14.02 22.75
N THR A 173 -6.82 -13.74 21.53
CA THR A 173 -7.03 -14.74 20.48
C THR A 173 -5.81 -14.85 19.58
N GLN A 174 -5.56 -16.05 19.05
CA GLN A 174 -4.50 -16.26 18.06
C GLN A 174 -4.76 -15.44 16.79
N ILE A 175 -3.77 -14.67 16.37
CA ILE A 175 -3.81 -13.82 15.17
C ILE A 175 -2.78 -14.29 14.13
N VAL A 176 -2.94 -13.85 12.87
CA VAL A 176 -2.08 -14.27 11.76
C VAL A 176 -0.63 -13.79 11.94
N HIS A 177 -0.43 -12.59 12.49
CA HIS A 177 0.87 -11.97 12.72
C HIS A 177 1.18 -11.89 14.22
N ASP A 178 1.26 -13.05 14.86
CA ASP A 178 1.50 -13.20 16.31
C ASP A 178 2.99 -13.02 16.62
N ARG A 179 3.48 -11.79 16.51
CA ARG A 179 4.90 -11.41 16.65
C ARG A 179 5.09 -9.92 16.92
N ALA A 180 6.24 -9.57 17.50
CA ALA A 180 6.69 -8.18 17.55
C ALA A 180 7.12 -7.71 16.15
N VAL A 181 6.74 -6.50 15.77
CA VAL A 181 7.10 -5.90 14.47
C VAL A 181 7.85 -4.60 14.73
N VAL A 182 9.05 -4.44 14.16
CA VAL A 182 9.87 -3.24 14.29
C VAL A 182 10.08 -2.61 12.92
N GLU A 183 9.67 -1.35 12.76
CA GLU A 183 9.90 -0.58 11.54
C GLU A 183 11.34 -0.07 11.51
N VAL A 184 12.13 -0.52 10.51
CA VAL A 184 13.55 -0.20 10.41
C VAL A 184 13.85 0.95 9.45
N LEU A 185 13.00 1.13 8.44
CA LEU A 185 13.10 2.23 7.49
C LEU A 185 11.71 2.55 6.91
N ARG A 186 11.54 3.79 6.47
CA ARG A 186 10.33 4.27 5.80
C ARG A 186 10.68 4.88 4.45
N GLY A 187 9.79 4.64 3.46
CA GLY A 187 10.03 4.99 2.06
C GLY A 187 10.80 3.91 1.32
N CYS A 188 11.13 4.18 0.04
CA CYS A 188 11.85 3.25 -0.82
C CYS A 188 12.81 4.03 -1.72
N ILE A 189 14.04 3.51 -1.88
CA ILE A 189 15.04 4.10 -2.79
C ILE A 189 14.77 3.78 -4.25
N ARG A 190 13.92 2.78 -4.52
CA ARG A 190 13.63 2.28 -5.85
C ARG A 190 12.62 3.18 -6.58
N GLY A 191 12.53 3.00 -7.87
CA GLY A 191 11.64 3.79 -8.73
C GLY A 191 10.72 2.91 -9.57
N CYS A 192 10.24 1.77 -9.03
CA CYS A 192 9.27 0.91 -9.73
C CYS A 192 8.03 1.73 -10.09
N ARG A 193 7.73 1.86 -11.39
CA ARG A 193 6.75 2.82 -11.94
C ARG A 193 5.30 2.52 -11.59
N PHE A 194 5.01 1.29 -11.17
CA PHE A 194 3.69 0.86 -10.73
C PHE A 194 3.46 1.02 -9.21
N CYS A 195 4.52 1.18 -8.42
CA CYS A 195 4.48 1.01 -6.98
C CYS A 195 4.11 2.31 -6.28
N GLN A 196 2.85 2.45 -5.83
CA GLN A 196 2.38 3.63 -5.09
C GLN A 196 3.17 3.87 -3.80
N ALA A 197 3.39 2.81 -3.02
CA ALA A 197 4.15 2.89 -1.77
C ALA A 197 5.57 3.44 -1.98
N GLY A 198 6.21 3.13 -3.10
CA GLY A 198 7.52 3.65 -3.48
C GLY A 198 7.57 5.18 -3.66
N PHE A 199 6.43 5.84 -3.78
CA PHE A 199 6.33 7.29 -3.97
C PHE A 199 5.63 8.00 -2.81
N ILE A 200 4.49 7.49 -2.32
CA ILE A 200 3.74 8.17 -1.26
C ILE A 200 4.47 8.17 0.09
N TYR A 201 5.36 7.21 0.35
CA TYR A 201 6.17 7.13 1.57
C TYR A 201 7.56 7.79 1.45
N ARG A 202 7.88 8.45 0.34
CA ARG A 202 9.11 9.24 0.23
C ARG A 202 9.08 10.44 1.19
N PRO A 203 10.27 10.86 1.70
CA PRO A 203 11.64 10.40 1.45
C PRO A 203 11.97 9.07 2.12
N PHE A 204 13.08 8.44 1.66
CA PHE A 204 13.66 7.27 2.31
C PHE A 204 14.42 7.70 3.57
N ARG A 205 14.05 7.17 4.72
CA ARG A 205 14.65 7.43 6.04
C ARG A 205 14.86 6.13 6.77
N GLU A 206 15.91 6.05 7.57
CA GLU A 206 16.28 4.86 8.34
C GLU A 206 16.34 5.22 9.83
N LYS A 207 16.00 4.28 10.69
CA LYS A 207 16.33 4.33 12.11
C LYS A 207 17.77 3.88 12.33
N SER A 208 18.42 4.35 13.38
CA SER A 208 19.73 3.85 13.80
C SER A 208 19.66 2.42 14.31
N ILE A 209 20.79 1.70 14.24
CA ILE A 209 20.88 0.34 14.76
C ILE A 209 20.54 0.29 16.25
N ASP A 210 20.97 1.30 17.01
CA ASP A 210 20.72 1.38 18.45
C ASP A 210 19.22 1.56 18.74
N THR A 211 18.53 2.43 17.99
CA THR A 211 17.08 2.61 18.12
C THR A 211 16.33 1.30 17.80
N ILE A 212 16.66 0.64 16.68
CA ILE A 212 16.04 -0.62 16.28
C ILE A 212 16.25 -1.71 17.36
N LYS A 213 17.47 -1.81 17.89
CA LYS A 213 17.81 -2.77 18.97
C LYS A 213 17.01 -2.50 20.23
N ASN A 214 16.90 -1.24 20.65
CA ASN A 214 16.16 -0.86 21.86
C ASN A 214 14.66 -1.11 21.70
N GLU A 215 14.06 -0.75 20.56
CA GLU A 215 12.66 -1.02 20.26
C GLU A 215 12.38 -2.54 20.23
N THR A 216 13.26 -3.32 19.59
CA THR A 216 13.16 -4.78 19.54
C THR A 216 13.15 -5.38 20.95
N LYS A 217 14.10 -4.95 21.77
CA LYS A 217 14.21 -5.43 23.14
C LYS A 217 12.97 -5.07 23.96
N SER A 218 12.58 -3.79 23.94
CA SER A 218 11.41 -3.31 24.68
C SER A 218 10.13 -4.05 24.32
N LEU A 219 9.87 -4.22 23.01
CA LEU A 219 8.70 -4.93 22.53
C LEU A 219 8.67 -6.40 22.98
N CYS A 220 9.79 -7.12 22.85
CA CYS A 220 9.84 -8.53 23.28
C CYS A 220 9.66 -8.68 24.78
N GLU A 221 10.31 -7.84 25.59
CA GLU A 221 10.18 -7.86 27.05
C GLU A 221 8.75 -7.53 27.54
N GLN A 222 8.07 -6.59 26.88
CA GLN A 222 6.75 -6.13 27.28
C GLN A 222 5.60 -7.02 26.77
N THR A 223 5.77 -7.65 25.61
CA THR A 223 4.72 -8.47 24.99
C THR A 223 4.88 -9.97 25.21
N GLY A 224 6.10 -10.42 25.51
CA GLY A 224 6.43 -11.85 25.61
C GLY A 224 6.45 -12.58 24.25
N TYR A 225 6.48 -11.88 23.12
CA TYR A 225 6.60 -12.53 21.82
C TYR A 225 7.97 -13.17 21.61
N GLU A 226 7.97 -14.38 21.08
CA GLU A 226 9.15 -15.17 20.75
C GLU A 226 9.54 -15.05 19.25
N GLU A 227 8.92 -14.15 18.50
CA GLU A 227 9.25 -13.82 17.11
C GLU A 227 9.27 -12.31 16.91
N VAL A 228 10.31 -11.81 16.24
CA VAL A 228 10.44 -10.41 15.80
C VAL A 228 10.50 -10.36 14.29
N SER A 229 9.75 -9.45 13.69
CA SER A 229 9.76 -9.18 12.25
C SER A 229 10.20 -7.75 11.97
N LEU A 230 11.19 -7.57 11.11
CA LEU A 230 11.57 -6.24 10.65
C LEU A 230 10.61 -5.76 9.58
N SER A 231 10.04 -4.56 9.74
CA SER A 231 9.08 -3.98 8.80
C SER A 231 9.72 -2.90 7.95
N SER A 232 9.55 -3.01 6.63
CA SER A 232 9.92 -1.97 5.65
C SER A 232 9.39 -2.32 4.27
N LEU A 233 9.49 -1.37 3.33
CA LEU A 233 9.22 -1.62 1.90
C LEU A 233 10.34 -2.41 1.21
N SER A 234 11.57 -2.41 1.76
CA SER A 234 12.73 -3.11 1.22
C SER A 234 13.82 -3.23 2.28
N THR A 235 13.73 -4.23 3.15
CA THR A 235 14.65 -4.42 4.28
C THR A 235 16.10 -4.57 3.83
N SER A 236 16.35 -5.25 2.71
CA SER A 236 17.69 -5.42 2.14
C SER A 236 18.32 -4.12 1.61
N ASP A 237 17.56 -3.04 1.50
CA ASP A 237 18.07 -1.71 1.11
C ASP A 237 18.50 -0.85 2.30
N TYR A 238 18.35 -1.33 3.55
CA TYR A 238 18.92 -0.66 4.73
C TYR A 238 20.45 -0.50 4.58
N THR A 239 20.99 0.69 4.91
CA THR A 239 22.37 1.06 4.55
C THR A 239 23.40 0.14 5.17
N GLU A 240 23.25 -0.23 6.45
CA GLU A 240 24.17 -1.10 7.19
C GLU A 240 23.51 -2.44 7.55
N ILE A 241 22.80 -3.07 6.59
CA ILE A 241 21.98 -4.27 6.86
C ILE A 241 22.75 -5.39 7.55
N ASN A 242 23.98 -5.69 7.14
CA ASN A 242 24.77 -6.76 7.75
C ASN A 242 25.07 -6.48 9.22
N LYS A 243 25.46 -5.24 9.55
CA LYS A 243 25.74 -4.81 10.93
C LYS A 243 24.47 -4.82 11.79
N LEU A 244 23.32 -4.39 11.21
CA LEU A 244 22.04 -4.47 11.89
C LEU A 244 21.69 -5.92 12.25
N LEU A 245 21.83 -6.85 11.29
CA LEU A 245 21.54 -8.26 11.52
C LEU A 245 22.47 -8.90 12.55
N GLU A 246 23.77 -8.58 12.52
CA GLU A 246 24.71 -9.06 13.55
C GLU A 246 24.28 -8.65 14.96
N ASN A 247 23.93 -7.38 15.15
CA ASN A 247 23.47 -6.87 16.43
C ASN A 247 22.14 -7.50 16.90
N LEU A 248 21.20 -7.74 15.96
CA LEU A 248 19.91 -8.35 16.30
C LEU A 248 20.06 -9.83 16.60
N VAL A 249 20.85 -10.57 15.82
CA VAL A 249 21.10 -12.01 16.02
C VAL A 249 21.76 -12.25 17.37
N GLU A 250 22.75 -11.43 17.76
CA GLU A 250 23.38 -11.53 19.09
C GLU A 250 22.34 -11.44 20.23
N TYR A 251 21.38 -10.52 20.10
CA TYR A 251 20.31 -10.39 21.10
C TYR A 251 19.31 -11.55 21.01
N THR A 252 18.80 -11.86 19.80
CA THR A 252 17.73 -12.84 19.63
C THR A 252 18.17 -14.27 19.93
N ASP A 253 19.41 -14.63 19.61
CA ASP A 253 19.95 -15.96 19.94
C ASP A 253 20.11 -16.14 21.45
N GLY A 254 20.52 -15.08 22.17
CA GLY A 254 20.64 -15.10 23.63
C GLY A 254 19.30 -15.30 24.32
N GLU A 255 18.23 -14.74 23.78
CA GLU A 255 16.87 -14.80 24.34
C GLU A 255 15.98 -15.86 23.71
N GLN A 256 16.50 -16.68 22.77
CA GLN A 256 15.75 -17.69 22.01
C GLN A 256 14.56 -17.11 21.21
N ILE A 257 14.70 -15.91 20.70
CA ILE A 257 13.70 -15.20 19.88
C ILE A 257 13.97 -15.46 18.40
N ASN A 258 12.94 -15.74 17.62
CA ASN A 258 13.04 -15.92 16.17
C ASN A 258 13.07 -14.56 15.45
N LEU A 259 14.07 -14.33 14.59
CA LEU A 259 14.15 -13.14 13.74
C LEU A 259 13.59 -13.41 12.34
N SER A 260 12.57 -12.69 11.92
CA SER A 260 11.94 -12.78 10.60
C SER A 260 12.30 -11.56 9.74
N LEU A 261 12.72 -11.81 8.51
CA LEU A 261 13.14 -10.78 7.54
C LEU A 261 12.21 -10.80 6.32
N PRO A 262 11.06 -10.14 6.38
CA PRO A 262 10.20 -9.98 5.22
C PRO A 262 10.79 -8.97 4.22
N SER A 263 10.24 -8.93 3.01
CA SER A 263 10.57 -7.92 1.98
C SER A 263 12.03 -7.93 1.51
N LEU A 264 12.64 -9.13 1.43
CA LEU A 264 13.94 -9.29 0.82
C LEU A 264 13.84 -9.20 -0.72
N ARG A 265 14.69 -8.36 -1.30
CA ARG A 265 14.78 -8.23 -2.75
C ARG A 265 15.74 -9.26 -3.35
N ILE A 266 15.47 -9.66 -4.59
CA ILE A 266 16.26 -10.64 -5.34
C ILE A 266 17.71 -10.15 -5.53
N ASP A 267 17.89 -8.88 -5.87
CA ASP A 267 19.20 -8.28 -6.20
C ASP A 267 20.15 -8.14 -4.99
N ASN A 268 19.61 -8.11 -3.77
CA ASN A 268 20.39 -7.96 -2.52
C ASN A 268 20.44 -9.25 -1.67
N PHE A 269 20.15 -10.41 -2.26
CA PHE A 269 20.16 -11.68 -1.56
C PHE A 269 21.56 -12.33 -1.65
N SER A 270 22.38 -12.20 -0.60
CA SER A 270 23.73 -12.78 -0.53
C SER A 270 23.74 -14.14 0.19
N GLU A 271 24.80 -14.94 -0.03
CA GLU A 271 25.01 -16.18 0.71
C GLU A 271 25.16 -15.94 2.21
N GLU A 272 25.86 -14.84 2.59
CA GLU A 272 26.03 -14.42 3.97
C GLU A 272 24.70 -14.09 4.64
N LEU A 273 23.81 -13.36 3.94
CA LEU A 273 22.46 -13.07 4.40
C LEU A 273 21.64 -14.36 4.54
N LEU A 274 21.76 -15.29 3.58
CA LEU A 274 21.09 -16.59 3.63
C LEU A 274 21.57 -17.42 4.82
N GLU A 275 22.86 -17.43 5.15
CA GLU A 275 23.39 -18.17 6.30
C GLU A 275 22.84 -17.62 7.63
N LYS A 276 22.74 -16.30 7.76
CA LYS A 276 22.13 -15.65 8.91
C LYS A 276 20.62 -15.95 9.01
N ILE A 277 19.91 -16.09 7.87
CA ILE A 277 18.50 -16.48 7.83
C ILE A 277 18.30 -17.98 8.06
N LYS A 278 19.26 -18.84 7.76
CA LYS A 278 19.14 -20.31 7.94
C LYS A 278 18.98 -20.75 9.39
N SER A 279 19.44 -19.98 10.35
CA SER A 279 19.17 -20.20 11.78
C SER A 279 17.69 -19.94 12.12
N VAL A 280 17.00 -19.19 11.27
CA VAL A 280 15.58 -18.86 11.32
C VAL A 280 14.79 -19.87 10.47
N ARG A 281 13.58 -20.19 10.86
CA ARG A 281 12.66 -21.19 10.29
C ARG A 281 12.69 -21.27 8.75
N LYS A 282 12.89 -22.47 8.19
CA LYS A 282 12.83 -22.75 6.74
C LYS A 282 11.41 -22.62 6.20
N SER A 283 10.98 -21.40 5.90
CA SER A 283 9.79 -21.12 5.07
C SER A 283 10.19 -21.09 3.59
N GLY A 284 9.23 -21.32 2.68
CA GLY A 284 9.47 -21.16 1.25
C GLY A 284 9.90 -19.73 0.91
N LEU A 285 10.75 -19.58 -0.10
CA LEU A 285 11.20 -18.25 -0.56
C LEU A 285 10.21 -17.64 -1.54
N THR A 286 9.96 -16.35 -1.39
CA THR A 286 9.07 -15.60 -2.24
C THR A 286 9.84 -14.48 -2.91
N PHE A 287 9.73 -14.38 -4.23
CA PHE A 287 10.35 -13.35 -5.05
C PHE A 287 9.33 -12.70 -5.98
N ALA A 288 9.54 -11.43 -6.29
CA ALA A 288 8.66 -10.65 -7.14
C ALA A 288 9.42 -10.09 -8.36
N PRO A 289 9.62 -10.88 -9.42
CA PRO A 289 10.14 -10.37 -10.69
C PRO A 289 9.19 -9.35 -11.35
N GLU A 290 7.90 -9.46 -11.09
CA GLU A 290 6.76 -8.67 -11.58
C GLU A 290 6.48 -8.86 -13.08
N ALA A 291 7.49 -9.09 -13.93
CA ALA A 291 7.36 -9.27 -15.36
C ALA A 291 8.21 -10.43 -15.89
N GLY A 292 7.73 -11.11 -16.94
CA GLY A 292 8.36 -12.32 -17.49
C GLY A 292 9.63 -12.05 -18.27
N THR A 293 9.74 -10.90 -18.95
CA THR A 293 10.89 -10.54 -19.80
C THR A 293 11.71 -9.40 -19.21
N GLN A 294 13.00 -9.29 -19.61
CA GLN A 294 13.84 -8.17 -19.23
C GLN A 294 13.28 -6.84 -19.76
N ARG A 295 12.83 -6.82 -21.02
CA ARG A 295 12.21 -5.64 -21.62
C ARG A 295 11.07 -5.08 -20.75
N LEU A 296 10.15 -5.94 -20.31
CA LEU A 296 9.01 -5.50 -19.50
C LEU A 296 9.44 -5.14 -18.07
N ARG A 297 10.46 -5.79 -17.50
CA ARG A 297 11.07 -5.35 -16.23
C ARG A 297 11.68 -3.96 -16.32
N ASP A 298 12.26 -3.61 -17.50
CA ASP A 298 12.80 -2.27 -17.75
C ASP A 298 11.67 -1.23 -17.92
N VAL A 299 10.58 -1.58 -18.61
CA VAL A 299 9.37 -0.74 -18.71
C VAL A 299 8.85 -0.35 -17.32
N ILE A 300 8.73 -1.30 -16.42
CA ILE A 300 8.24 -1.05 -15.04
C ILE A 300 9.33 -0.54 -14.10
N ASN A 301 10.56 -0.36 -14.57
CA ASN A 301 11.73 0.06 -13.79
C ASN A 301 11.98 -0.82 -12.55
N LYS A 302 11.84 -2.14 -12.70
CA LYS A 302 12.05 -3.07 -11.58
C LYS A 302 13.53 -3.18 -11.20
N ASN A 303 14.44 -2.91 -12.15
CA ASN A 303 15.90 -2.97 -11.98
C ASN A 303 16.37 -4.30 -11.38
N ILE A 304 15.89 -5.40 -11.94
CA ILE A 304 16.29 -6.77 -11.61
C ILE A 304 16.56 -7.49 -12.93
N THR A 305 17.73 -8.12 -13.05
CA THR A 305 18.11 -8.91 -14.22
C THR A 305 17.71 -10.37 -14.09
N GLU A 306 17.63 -11.09 -15.21
CA GLU A 306 17.40 -12.53 -15.20
C GLU A 306 18.53 -13.27 -14.48
N GLU A 307 19.78 -12.83 -14.66
CA GLU A 307 20.96 -13.40 -14.00
C GLU A 307 20.86 -13.30 -12.48
N GLU A 308 20.38 -12.18 -11.96
CA GLU A 308 20.16 -11.99 -10.52
C GLU A 308 19.07 -12.93 -9.99
N ILE A 309 17.97 -13.11 -10.74
CA ILE A 309 16.91 -14.05 -10.39
C ILE A 309 17.49 -15.47 -10.32
N MET A 310 18.22 -15.88 -11.35
CA MET A 310 18.80 -17.21 -11.44
C MET A 310 19.85 -17.47 -10.36
N ARG A 311 20.73 -16.48 -10.09
CA ARG A 311 21.73 -16.55 -9.02
C ARG A 311 21.05 -16.76 -7.66
N THR A 312 20.05 -15.94 -7.34
CA THR A 312 19.33 -16.03 -6.07
C THR A 312 18.59 -17.34 -5.90
N CYS A 313 17.95 -17.85 -6.95
CA CYS A 313 17.31 -19.16 -6.92
C CYS A 313 18.34 -20.30 -6.75
N ARG A 314 19.53 -20.18 -7.35
CA ARG A 314 20.63 -21.15 -7.17
C ARG A 314 21.09 -21.19 -5.72
N THR A 315 21.38 -20.03 -5.14
CA THR A 315 21.76 -19.91 -3.72
C THR A 315 20.68 -20.51 -2.80
N ALA A 316 19.41 -20.27 -3.11
CA ALA A 316 18.30 -20.86 -2.36
C ALA A 316 18.27 -22.40 -2.44
N PHE A 317 18.39 -22.97 -3.64
CA PHE A 317 18.38 -24.42 -3.83
C PHE A 317 19.60 -25.11 -3.20
N GLU A 318 20.79 -24.53 -3.31
CA GLU A 318 22.00 -24.99 -2.64
C GLU A 318 21.90 -24.87 -1.12
N GLY A 319 21.11 -23.93 -0.62
CA GLY A 319 20.73 -23.80 0.79
C GLY A 319 19.69 -24.81 1.27
N GLY A 320 19.22 -25.72 0.38
CA GLY A 320 18.26 -26.80 0.71
C GLY A 320 16.78 -26.38 0.61
N TYR A 321 16.48 -25.18 0.10
CA TYR A 321 15.09 -24.81 -0.20
C TYR A 321 14.59 -25.59 -1.41
N SER A 322 13.29 -25.89 -1.44
CA SER A 322 12.65 -26.62 -2.53
C SER A 322 11.37 -25.97 -3.03
N THR A 323 10.90 -24.95 -2.33
CA THR A 323 9.70 -24.19 -2.72
C THR A 323 10.09 -22.75 -3.00
N VAL A 324 9.79 -22.30 -4.24
CA VAL A 324 9.97 -20.91 -4.66
C VAL A 324 8.65 -20.40 -5.19
N LYS A 325 8.21 -19.23 -4.69
CA LYS A 325 7.04 -18.51 -5.16
C LYS A 325 7.48 -17.26 -5.93
N LEU A 326 6.98 -17.13 -7.15
CA LEU A 326 7.26 -16.00 -8.04
C LEU A 326 5.98 -15.21 -8.25
N TYR A 327 6.03 -13.90 -7.96
CA TYR A 327 4.93 -12.97 -8.21
C TYR A 327 5.12 -12.21 -9.51
N PHE A 328 4.04 -12.09 -10.28
CA PHE A 328 3.96 -11.36 -11.53
C PHE A 328 2.68 -10.52 -11.60
N MET A 329 2.69 -9.51 -12.47
CA MET A 329 1.50 -8.76 -12.85
C MET A 329 1.15 -9.04 -14.32
N LEU A 330 -0.16 -9.04 -14.63
CA LEU A 330 -0.71 -9.08 -15.98
C LEU A 330 -1.41 -7.76 -16.28
N GLY A 331 -1.37 -7.32 -17.54
CA GLY A 331 -1.97 -6.05 -17.96
C GLY A 331 -1.08 -4.84 -17.69
N LEU A 332 0.23 -5.04 -17.55
CA LEU A 332 1.19 -3.94 -17.45
C LEU A 332 1.22 -3.09 -18.74
N PRO A 333 1.50 -1.77 -18.64
CA PRO A 333 1.74 -0.96 -19.82
C PRO A 333 2.80 -1.58 -20.75
N GLU A 334 2.59 -1.53 -22.05
CA GLU A 334 3.47 -2.12 -23.10
C GLU A 334 3.62 -3.65 -23.04
N GLU A 335 2.81 -4.37 -22.24
CA GLU A 335 2.87 -5.84 -22.15
C GLU A 335 2.33 -6.52 -23.40
N THR A 336 3.13 -7.42 -23.97
CA THR A 336 2.77 -8.27 -25.12
C THR A 336 2.53 -9.72 -24.67
N LEU A 337 1.93 -10.55 -25.54
CA LEU A 337 1.78 -11.99 -25.26
C LEU A 337 3.14 -12.71 -25.14
N GLU A 338 4.19 -12.20 -25.79
CA GLU A 338 5.56 -12.71 -25.62
C GLU A 338 6.09 -12.48 -24.19
N ASP A 339 5.75 -11.32 -23.60
CA ASP A 339 6.11 -11.03 -22.20
C ASP A 339 5.36 -11.95 -21.23
N VAL A 340 4.09 -12.25 -21.52
CA VAL A 340 3.28 -13.20 -20.75
C VAL A 340 3.86 -14.63 -20.85
N GLU A 341 4.23 -15.07 -22.06
CA GLU A 341 4.93 -16.35 -22.26
C GLU A 341 6.28 -16.37 -21.51
N GLY A 342 6.95 -15.21 -21.44
CA GLY A 342 8.19 -15.02 -20.67
C GLY A 342 8.07 -15.42 -19.21
N ILE A 343 6.87 -15.29 -18.59
CA ILE A 343 6.61 -15.75 -17.22
C ILE A 343 6.78 -17.28 -17.13
N ALA A 344 6.18 -18.03 -18.08
CA ALA A 344 6.29 -19.47 -18.13
C ALA A 344 7.74 -19.91 -18.40
N LYS A 345 8.44 -19.23 -19.32
CA LYS A 345 9.84 -19.52 -19.63
C LYS A 345 10.76 -19.29 -18.42
N LEU A 346 10.56 -18.19 -17.70
CA LEU A 346 11.33 -17.89 -16.49
C LEU A 346 11.08 -18.92 -15.38
N ALA A 347 9.81 -19.28 -15.15
CA ALA A 347 9.46 -20.32 -14.17
C ALA A 347 10.07 -21.69 -14.53
N GLN A 348 10.10 -22.04 -15.82
CA GLN A 348 10.74 -23.27 -16.30
C GLN A 348 12.26 -23.23 -16.08
N LYS A 349 12.95 -22.11 -16.40
CA LYS A 349 14.38 -21.95 -16.12
C LYS A 349 14.70 -22.13 -14.62
N VAL A 350 13.87 -21.58 -13.74
CA VAL A 350 14.02 -21.77 -12.28
C VAL A 350 13.84 -23.24 -11.89
N LEU A 351 12.89 -23.94 -12.50
CA LEU A 351 12.70 -25.38 -12.27
C LEU A 351 13.90 -26.20 -12.77
N ASP A 352 14.41 -25.89 -13.96
CA ASP A 352 15.58 -26.57 -14.55
C ASP A 352 16.82 -26.37 -13.68
N LEU A 353 17.02 -25.17 -13.16
CA LEU A 353 18.08 -24.82 -12.23
C LEU A 353 18.06 -25.69 -10.95
N TYR A 354 16.87 -26.01 -10.41
CA TYR A 354 16.77 -26.95 -9.30
C TYR A 354 17.29 -28.34 -9.67
N TYR A 355 17.01 -28.80 -10.89
CA TYR A 355 17.51 -30.12 -11.32
C TYR A 355 19.01 -30.15 -11.63
N GLU A 356 19.60 -28.99 -12.02
CA GLU A 356 21.04 -28.79 -12.17
C GLU A 356 21.78 -28.82 -10.81
N THR A 357 21.11 -28.36 -9.74
CA THR A 357 21.70 -28.32 -8.40
C THR A 357 21.97 -29.73 -7.89
N PRO A 358 23.18 -30.03 -7.34
CA PRO A 358 23.55 -31.36 -6.83
C PRO A 358 22.52 -31.89 -5.82
N LYS A 359 22.21 -33.20 -5.93
CA LYS A 359 21.18 -33.86 -5.09
C LYS A 359 21.45 -33.72 -3.59
N GLU A 360 22.71 -33.67 -3.20
CA GLU A 360 23.18 -33.56 -1.81
C GLU A 360 22.87 -32.19 -1.19
N LYS A 361 22.74 -31.15 -2.02
CA LYS A 361 22.52 -29.77 -1.58
C LYS A 361 21.04 -29.39 -1.64
N ARG A 362 20.28 -29.92 -2.58
CA ARG A 362 18.88 -29.53 -2.80
C ARG A 362 17.88 -30.28 -1.93
N GLY A 363 16.72 -29.63 -1.63
CA GLY A 363 15.60 -30.28 -0.94
C GLY A 363 14.96 -31.43 -1.71
N LYS A 364 14.17 -32.28 -1.04
CA LYS A 364 13.69 -33.56 -1.62
C LYS A 364 12.61 -33.44 -2.69
N SER A 365 11.83 -32.36 -2.73
CA SER A 365 10.79 -32.18 -3.75
C SER A 365 10.63 -30.71 -4.11
N VAL A 366 10.67 -30.39 -5.43
CA VAL A 366 10.52 -29.03 -5.91
C VAL A 366 9.06 -28.66 -6.16
N GLN A 367 8.71 -27.43 -5.79
CA GLN A 367 7.48 -26.78 -6.18
C GLN A 367 7.77 -25.32 -6.55
N ILE A 368 7.52 -24.94 -7.79
CA ILE A 368 7.52 -23.56 -8.23
C ILE A 368 6.07 -23.08 -8.25
N SER A 369 5.79 -21.96 -7.59
CA SER A 369 4.47 -21.34 -7.59
C SER A 369 4.55 -20.01 -8.33
N VAL A 370 3.80 -19.88 -9.41
CA VAL A 370 3.60 -18.63 -10.15
C VAL A 370 2.28 -18.03 -9.68
N SER A 371 2.33 -16.81 -9.13
CA SER A 371 1.14 -16.08 -8.71
C SER A 371 1.05 -14.80 -9.54
N THR A 372 -0.09 -14.58 -10.21
CA THR A 372 -0.31 -13.39 -11.02
C THR A 372 -1.43 -12.53 -10.44
N ALA A 373 -1.19 -11.22 -10.36
CA ALA A 373 -2.19 -10.21 -10.05
C ALA A 373 -2.46 -9.37 -11.30
N THR A 374 -3.66 -8.77 -11.39
CA THR A 374 -3.94 -7.77 -12.43
C THR A 374 -3.31 -6.44 -12.03
N PHE A 375 -2.64 -5.79 -12.97
CA PHE A 375 -2.12 -4.44 -12.75
C PHE A 375 -3.26 -3.44 -12.51
N VAL A 376 -3.09 -2.62 -11.47
CA VAL A 376 -4.00 -1.53 -11.13
C VAL A 376 -3.21 -0.22 -11.13
N PRO A 377 -3.51 0.72 -12.04
CA PRO A 377 -2.87 2.03 -12.02
C PRO A 377 -3.29 2.81 -10.77
N LYS A 378 -2.31 3.32 -10.04
CA LYS A 378 -2.53 4.01 -8.76
C LYS A 378 -2.14 5.49 -8.83
N PRO A 379 -2.82 6.38 -8.08
CA PRO A 379 -2.43 7.77 -7.88
C PRO A 379 -0.98 7.92 -7.42
N PHE A 380 -0.35 9.03 -7.78
CA PHE A 380 1.04 9.35 -7.42
C PHE A 380 2.05 8.28 -7.86
N THR A 381 1.84 7.71 -9.04
CA THR A 381 2.80 6.82 -9.70
C THR A 381 3.04 7.28 -11.14
N PRO A 382 4.19 6.94 -11.74
CA PRO A 382 4.38 7.15 -13.18
C PRO A 382 3.30 6.50 -14.06
N PHE A 383 2.62 5.47 -13.56
CA PHE A 383 1.55 4.78 -14.26
C PHE A 383 0.13 5.28 -13.92
N GLU A 384 -0.01 6.40 -13.20
CA GLU A 384 -1.33 7.02 -12.96
C GLU A 384 -2.03 7.48 -14.26
N PHE A 385 -1.26 7.70 -15.33
CA PHE A 385 -1.75 8.08 -16.65
C PHE A 385 -2.24 6.89 -17.48
N GLU A 386 -1.81 5.67 -17.13
CA GLU A 386 -2.10 4.47 -17.90
C GLU A 386 -3.50 3.92 -17.62
N PRO A 387 -4.15 3.31 -18.64
CA PRO A 387 -5.37 2.54 -18.42
C PRO A 387 -5.07 1.22 -17.73
N GLN A 388 -6.05 0.69 -17.01
CA GLN A 388 -6.08 -0.73 -16.67
C GLN A 388 -6.51 -1.54 -17.88
N ALA A 389 -5.93 -2.70 -18.10
CA ALA A 389 -6.38 -3.65 -19.11
C ALA A 389 -7.83 -4.11 -18.86
N THR A 390 -8.57 -4.35 -19.95
CA THR A 390 -9.96 -4.81 -19.85
C THR A 390 -10.07 -6.27 -19.35
N PRO A 391 -11.25 -6.71 -18.87
CA PRO A 391 -11.45 -8.11 -18.48
C PRO A 391 -11.11 -9.11 -19.58
N GLU A 392 -11.45 -8.78 -20.82
CA GLU A 392 -11.21 -9.61 -22.00
C GLU A 392 -9.72 -9.75 -22.28
N GLU A 393 -8.95 -8.64 -22.22
CA GLU A 393 -7.50 -8.64 -22.39
C GLU A 393 -6.80 -9.43 -21.25
N ILE A 394 -7.25 -9.28 -20.00
CA ILE A 394 -6.70 -10.05 -18.88
C ILE A 394 -6.99 -11.54 -19.04
N LYS A 395 -8.21 -11.89 -19.44
CA LYS A 395 -8.59 -13.28 -19.69
C LYS A 395 -7.76 -13.92 -20.80
N GLU A 396 -7.55 -13.22 -21.93
CA GLU A 396 -6.68 -13.67 -23.02
C GLU A 396 -5.26 -13.96 -22.51
N LYS A 397 -4.69 -13.04 -21.76
CA LYS A 397 -3.36 -13.18 -21.16
C LYS A 397 -3.27 -14.35 -20.16
N GLN A 398 -4.28 -14.53 -19.32
CA GLN A 398 -4.35 -15.65 -18.38
C GLN A 398 -4.43 -16.99 -19.11
N GLU A 399 -5.26 -17.10 -20.16
CA GLU A 399 -5.39 -18.29 -20.98
C GLU A 399 -4.09 -18.59 -21.74
N HIS A 400 -3.42 -17.55 -22.26
CA HIS A 400 -2.12 -17.69 -22.92
C HIS A 400 -1.05 -18.21 -21.95
N LEU A 401 -0.96 -17.63 -20.76
CA LEU A 401 -0.04 -18.09 -19.70
C LEU A 401 -0.30 -19.54 -19.32
N PHE A 402 -1.57 -19.90 -19.09
CA PHE A 402 -1.95 -21.26 -18.73
C PHE A 402 -1.51 -22.29 -19.79
N LYS A 403 -1.70 -21.98 -21.08
CA LYS A 403 -1.25 -22.82 -22.21
C LYS A 403 0.28 -22.94 -22.31
N SER A 404 1.01 -21.90 -21.90
CA SER A 404 2.47 -21.87 -21.95
C SER A 404 3.15 -22.68 -20.82
N LEU A 405 2.43 -22.99 -19.74
CA LEU A 405 2.95 -23.78 -18.63
C LEU A 405 2.82 -25.27 -18.92
N THR A 406 3.94 -25.99 -19.04
CA THR A 406 3.97 -27.40 -19.43
C THR A 406 4.29 -28.35 -18.28
N SER A 407 4.93 -27.87 -17.20
CA SER A 407 5.38 -28.70 -16.10
C SER A 407 4.36 -28.77 -14.96
N ARG A 408 4.04 -29.98 -14.50
CA ARG A 408 3.21 -30.21 -13.28
C ARG A 408 3.88 -29.73 -11.98
N LYS A 409 5.17 -29.40 -12.01
CA LYS A 409 5.92 -28.85 -10.88
C LYS A 409 5.78 -27.33 -10.75
N ILE A 410 5.15 -26.70 -11.75
CA ILE A 410 4.84 -25.27 -11.74
C ILE A 410 3.33 -25.12 -11.52
N ARG A 411 2.95 -24.50 -10.42
CA ARG A 411 1.55 -24.20 -10.11
C ARG A 411 1.25 -22.75 -10.41
N LEU A 412 0.17 -22.49 -11.15
CA LEU A 412 -0.35 -21.16 -11.43
C LEU A 412 -1.50 -20.82 -10.47
N SER A 413 -1.47 -19.62 -9.91
CA SER A 413 -2.57 -18.99 -9.18
C SER A 413 -2.82 -17.62 -9.79
N THR A 414 -4.06 -17.35 -10.20
CA THR A 414 -4.48 -16.07 -10.78
C THR A 414 -5.55 -15.42 -9.91
N HIS A 415 -5.53 -14.10 -9.81
CA HIS A 415 -6.60 -13.34 -9.16
C HIS A 415 -7.78 -13.09 -10.10
N GLN A 416 -8.98 -12.92 -9.53
CA GLN A 416 -10.17 -12.58 -10.30
C GLN A 416 -10.09 -11.13 -10.79
N SER A 417 -10.50 -10.86 -12.03
CA SER A 417 -10.38 -9.55 -12.66
C SER A 417 -11.39 -8.51 -12.12
N TYR A 418 -12.58 -8.92 -11.70
CA TYR A 418 -13.63 -7.99 -11.28
C TYR A 418 -13.28 -7.17 -10.03
N THR A 419 -12.65 -7.78 -9.02
CA THR A 419 -12.17 -7.07 -7.83
C THR A 419 -11.10 -6.04 -8.19
N SER A 420 -10.20 -6.37 -9.11
CA SER A 420 -9.15 -5.45 -9.60
C SER A 420 -9.71 -4.28 -10.40
N ILE A 421 -10.83 -4.47 -11.12
CA ILE A 421 -11.52 -3.38 -11.83
C ILE A 421 -12.14 -2.41 -10.83
N LEU A 422 -12.88 -2.94 -9.85
CA LEU A 422 -13.46 -2.10 -8.81
C LEU A 422 -12.36 -1.34 -8.04
N GLU A 423 -11.25 -2.01 -7.74
CA GLU A 423 -10.08 -1.37 -7.13
C GLU A 423 -9.57 -0.20 -7.98
N ALA A 424 -9.43 -0.38 -9.30
CA ALA A 424 -8.99 0.68 -10.20
C ALA A 424 -9.99 1.85 -10.28
N VAL A 425 -11.28 1.56 -10.32
CA VAL A 425 -12.34 2.58 -10.31
C VAL A 425 -12.25 3.41 -9.04
N LEU A 426 -12.18 2.78 -7.87
CA LEU A 426 -12.12 3.46 -6.57
C LEU A 426 -10.79 4.21 -6.39
N ALA A 427 -9.65 3.61 -6.75
CA ALA A 427 -8.33 4.24 -6.62
C ALA A 427 -8.18 5.49 -7.50
N ARG A 428 -8.77 5.49 -8.71
CA ARG A 428 -8.66 6.58 -9.70
C ARG A 428 -9.86 7.51 -9.72
N GLY A 429 -10.83 7.25 -8.86
CA GLY A 429 -12.11 7.92 -8.84
C GLY A 429 -12.09 9.34 -8.31
N ASP A 430 -13.16 10.04 -8.54
CA ASP A 430 -13.42 11.37 -8.03
C ASP A 430 -14.60 11.36 -7.02
N ARG A 431 -14.97 12.54 -6.52
CA ARG A 431 -15.99 12.71 -5.48
C ARG A 431 -17.36 12.14 -5.86
N ARG A 432 -17.70 12.06 -7.15
CA ARG A 432 -18.99 11.49 -7.63
C ARG A 432 -19.13 10.02 -7.27
N LEU A 433 -18.01 9.29 -7.08
CA LEU A 433 -18.06 7.88 -6.64
C LEU A 433 -18.64 7.71 -5.24
N GLY A 434 -18.63 8.73 -4.38
CA GLY A 434 -19.26 8.65 -3.07
C GLY A 434 -20.72 8.20 -3.15
N LYS A 435 -21.46 8.70 -4.14
CA LYS A 435 -22.87 8.28 -4.38
C LYS A 435 -22.96 6.79 -4.75
N ALA A 436 -22.07 6.29 -5.60
CA ALA A 436 -22.07 4.87 -6.00
C ALA A 436 -21.67 3.95 -4.83
N ILE A 437 -20.65 4.35 -4.04
CA ILE A 437 -20.23 3.65 -2.81
C ILE A 437 -21.40 3.54 -1.84
N TYR A 438 -22.10 4.65 -1.58
CA TYR A 438 -23.28 4.67 -0.70
C TYR A 438 -24.41 3.78 -1.23
N THR A 439 -24.70 3.84 -2.53
CA THR A 439 -25.74 3.03 -3.16
C THR A 439 -25.39 1.54 -3.10
N ALA A 440 -24.14 1.17 -3.40
CA ALA A 440 -23.68 -0.22 -3.31
C ALA A 440 -23.77 -0.75 -1.86
N TRP A 441 -23.37 0.06 -0.87
CA TRP A 441 -23.53 -0.30 0.53
C TRP A 441 -25.01 -0.53 0.90
N LYS A 442 -25.91 0.34 0.49
CA LYS A 442 -27.36 0.14 0.70
C LYS A 442 -27.90 -1.15 0.04
N LYS A 443 -27.26 -1.61 -1.03
CA LYS A 443 -27.54 -2.91 -1.69
C LYS A 443 -26.86 -4.09 -1.00
N GLY A 444 -26.13 -3.84 0.11
CA GLY A 444 -25.46 -4.84 0.93
C GLY A 444 -24.09 -5.25 0.43
N CYS A 445 -23.39 -4.39 -0.34
CA CYS A 445 -21.97 -4.57 -0.66
C CYS A 445 -21.13 -4.12 0.53
N TYR A 446 -20.46 -5.05 1.17
CA TYR A 446 -19.42 -4.87 2.17
C TYR A 446 -18.61 -6.15 2.26
N LEU A 447 -17.41 -6.09 2.83
CA LEU A 447 -16.40 -7.15 2.80
C LEU A 447 -15.95 -7.50 1.37
N ASP A 448 -15.93 -6.50 0.48
CA ASP A 448 -15.64 -6.67 -0.95
C ASP A 448 -14.20 -7.17 -1.23
N GLY A 449 -13.30 -7.12 -0.24
CA GLY A 449 -11.97 -7.70 -0.32
C GLY A 449 -11.92 -9.23 -0.20
N TRP A 450 -13.06 -9.88 0.08
CA TRP A 450 -13.19 -11.33 0.15
C TRP A 450 -14.08 -11.84 -0.98
N ASP A 451 -13.55 -12.76 -1.79
CA ASP A 451 -14.24 -13.29 -2.98
C ASP A 451 -15.64 -13.83 -2.67
N GLU A 452 -15.84 -14.47 -1.52
CA GLU A 452 -17.12 -15.04 -1.07
C GLU A 452 -18.18 -13.97 -0.70
N HIS A 453 -17.75 -12.72 -0.48
CA HIS A 453 -18.64 -11.61 -0.13
C HIS A 453 -18.81 -10.60 -1.25
N PHE A 454 -17.94 -10.64 -2.26
CA PHE A 454 -17.96 -9.70 -3.37
C PHE A 454 -19.20 -9.87 -4.25
N LYS A 455 -19.94 -8.77 -4.48
CA LYS A 455 -21.20 -8.74 -5.22
C LYS A 455 -21.08 -7.86 -6.47
N ALA A 456 -20.45 -8.38 -7.51
CA ALA A 456 -20.19 -7.64 -8.75
C ALA A 456 -21.47 -7.06 -9.39
N ASP A 457 -22.56 -7.83 -9.41
CA ASP A 457 -23.87 -7.42 -9.93
C ASP A 457 -24.43 -6.21 -9.18
N LYS A 458 -24.31 -6.17 -7.86
CA LYS A 458 -24.80 -5.05 -7.04
C LYS A 458 -23.96 -3.79 -7.20
N TRP A 459 -22.68 -3.93 -7.39
CA TRP A 459 -21.81 -2.82 -7.74
C TRP A 459 -22.15 -2.25 -9.12
N GLN A 460 -22.38 -3.10 -10.12
CA GLN A 460 -22.79 -2.68 -11.45
C GLN A 460 -24.11 -1.91 -11.40
N GLU A 461 -25.14 -2.45 -10.72
CA GLU A 461 -26.42 -1.76 -10.49
C GLU A 461 -26.21 -0.37 -9.84
N ALA A 462 -25.31 -0.27 -8.86
CA ALA A 462 -25.05 0.99 -8.17
C ALA A 462 -24.41 2.05 -9.09
N PHE A 463 -23.47 1.65 -9.94
CA PHE A 463 -22.88 2.56 -10.94
C PHE A 463 -23.92 3.03 -11.96
N GLU A 464 -24.75 2.11 -12.47
CA GLU A 464 -25.83 2.42 -13.44
C GLU A 464 -26.86 3.40 -12.83
N GLU A 465 -27.33 3.16 -11.60
CA GLU A 465 -28.24 4.06 -10.88
C GLU A 465 -27.65 5.45 -10.65
N CYS A 466 -26.32 5.55 -10.52
CA CYS A 466 -25.63 6.82 -10.34
C CYS A 466 -25.26 7.50 -11.67
N GLY A 467 -25.46 6.82 -12.81
CA GLY A 467 -25.06 7.32 -14.12
C GLY A 467 -23.56 7.43 -14.31
N LEU A 468 -22.79 6.52 -13.68
CA LEU A 468 -21.34 6.51 -13.71
C LEU A 468 -20.82 5.35 -14.56
N ASP A 469 -19.90 5.65 -15.48
CA ASP A 469 -19.22 4.66 -16.31
C ASP A 469 -17.89 4.23 -15.64
N THR A 470 -17.81 2.95 -15.29
CA THR A 470 -16.57 2.37 -14.71
C THR A 470 -15.40 2.44 -15.65
N SER A 471 -15.64 2.36 -16.97
CA SER A 471 -14.59 2.45 -18.01
C SER A 471 -13.92 3.82 -18.03
N PHE A 472 -14.67 4.89 -17.73
CA PHE A 472 -14.12 6.23 -17.61
C PHE A 472 -13.03 6.33 -16.53
N TYR A 473 -13.18 5.61 -15.43
CA TYR A 473 -12.22 5.60 -14.34
C TYR A 473 -11.08 4.60 -14.56
N ALA A 474 -11.40 3.34 -14.91
CA ALA A 474 -10.44 2.24 -14.97
C ALA A 474 -9.69 2.16 -16.31
N HIS A 475 -10.40 2.22 -17.44
CA HIS A 475 -9.86 1.81 -18.74
C HIS A 475 -9.43 2.97 -19.65
N ARG A 476 -9.56 4.21 -19.16
CA ARG A 476 -9.17 5.40 -19.91
C ARG A 476 -7.72 5.80 -19.60
N ARG A 477 -6.93 6.07 -20.65
CA ARG A 477 -5.64 6.77 -20.51
C ARG A 477 -5.91 8.23 -20.15
N ARG A 478 -5.21 8.77 -19.14
CA ARG A 478 -5.27 10.19 -18.79
C ARG A 478 -4.23 11.00 -19.56
N SER A 479 -4.61 12.19 -19.98
CA SER A 479 -3.65 13.15 -20.53
C SER A 479 -2.69 13.64 -19.43
N TYR A 480 -1.47 13.99 -19.81
CA TYR A 480 -0.52 14.58 -18.86
C TYR A 480 -0.96 15.95 -18.31
N ASP A 481 -1.81 16.65 -19.06
CA ASP A 481 -2.32 17.97 -18.67
C ASP A 481 -3.69 17.91 -17.96
N GLU A 482 -4.24 16.70 -17.79
CA GLU A 482 -5.52 16.48 -17.10
C GLU A 482 -5.38 16.70 -15.59
N ILE A 483 -6.31 17.44 -15.00
CA ILE A 483 -6.40 17.60 -13.55
C ILE A 483 -6.95 16.28 -12.97
N ALA A 484 -6.09 15.54 -12.27
CA ALA A 484 -6.51 14.33 -11.57
C ALA A 484 -7.30 14.67 -10.30
N PRO A 485 -8.18 13.81 -9.80
CA PRO A 485 -8.93 14.04 -8.56
C PRO A 485 -8.07 14.37 -7.34
N TRP A 486 -6.82 13.92 -7.32
CA TRP A 486 -5.85 14.17 -6.24
C TRP A 486 -4.87 15.31 -6.52
N SER A 487 -5.04 16.10 -7.59
CA SER A 487 -4.07 17.14 -8.00
C SER A 487 -3.89 18.26 -6.99
N HIS A 488 -4.87 18.49 -6.11
CA HIS A 488 -4.80 19.46 -5.02
C HIS A 488 -4.01 18.96 -3.79
N LEU A 489 -3.55 17.72 -3.81
CA LEU A 489 -2.75 17.13 -2.75
C LEU A 489 -1.26 17.11 -3.13
N ASP A 490 -0.38 17.36 -2.18
CA ASP A 490 1.06 17.40 -2.42
C ASP A 490 1.78 16.29 -1.65
N TYR A 491 2.11 15.21 -2.37
CA TYR A 491 2.93 14.11 -1.85
C TYR A 491 4.43 14.30 -2.10
N LEU A 492 4.87 15.53 -2.38
CA LEU A 492 6.26 15.97 -2.51
C LEU A 492 6.99 15.45 -3.75
N VAL A 493 6.42 14.56 -4.51
CA VAL A 493 6.97 14.11 -5.80
C VAL A 493 6.34 14.95 -6.90
N SER A 494 7.17 15.55 -7.76
CA SER A 494 6.66 16.46 -8.78
C SER A 494 5.93 15.74 -9.90
N HIS A 495 4.89 16.39 -10.44
CA HIS A 495 4.14 15.88 -11.59
C HIS A 495 5.03 15.66 -12.82
N GLU A 496 5.98 16.59 -13.08
CA GLU A 496 6.94 16.50 -14.18
C GLU A 496 7.85 15.26 -14.06
N PHE A 497 8.12 14.81 -12.83
CA PHE A 497 8.85 13.57 -12.61
C PHE A 497 8.00 12.36 -13.04
N PHE A 498 6.72 12.29 -12.69
CA PHE A 498 5.84 11.21 -13.11
C PHE A 498 5.67 11.17 -14.63
N VAL A 499 5.47 12.31 -15.29
CA VAL A 499 5.40 12.43 -16.74
C VAL A 499 6.69 11.95 -17.40
N ARG A 500 7.85 12.38 -16.89
CA ARG A 500 9.15 11.96 -17.43
C ARG A 500 9.37 10.45 -17.29
N GLU A 501 9.04 9.88 -16.14
CA GLU A 501 9.18 8.43 -15.90
C GLU A 501 8.17 7.62 -16.72
N ASN A 502 6.95 8.12 -16.93
CA ASN A 502 5.99 7.48 -17.82
C ASN A 502 6.51 7.45 -19.27
N LYS A 503 7.05 8.57 -19.78
CA LYS A 503 7.65 8.63 -21.14
C LYS A 503 8.84 7.66 -21.28
N LYS A 504 9.68 7.52 -20.26
CA LYS A 504 10.78 6.54 -20.25
C LYS A 504 10.27 5.10 -20.27
N ALA A 505 9.15 4.82 -19.58
CA ALA A 505 8.53 3.50 -19.58
C ALA A 505 8.20 3.02 -20.98
N HIS A 506 7.55 3.86 -21.80
CA HIS A 506 7.25 3.55 -23.20
C HIS A 506 8.48 3.32 -24.10
N GLN A 507 9.66 3.70 -23.63
CA GLN A 507 10.94 3.49 -24.30
C GLN A 507 11.76 2.35 -23.67
N ALA A 508 11.22 1.68 -22.64
CA ALA A 508 11.93 0.69 -21.81
C ALA A 508 13.27 1.21 -21.23
N VAL A 509 13.37 2.54 -21.00
CA VAL A 509 14.56 3.16 -20.42
C VAL A 509 14.46 3.17 -18.91
N THR A 510 15.44 2.58 -18.25
CA THR A 510 15.50 2.50 -16.78
C THR A 510 15.96 3.80 -16.12
N THR A 511 15.62 3.97 -14.87
CA THR A 511 16.09 5.05 -14.00
C THR A 511 16.75 4.41 -12.77
N ARG A 512 17.95 4.89 -12.45
CA ARG A 512 18.74 4.42 -11.29
C ARG A 512 18.04 4.67 -9.96
N ASN A 513 18.42 3.91 -8.92
CA ASN A 513 17.92 4.10 -7.56
C ASN A 513 18.64 5.28 -6.84
N CYS A 514 18.14 5.66 -5.65
CA CYS A 514 18.65 6.81 -4.91
C CYS A 514 20.10 6.61 -4.37
N LYS A 515 20.56 5.37 -4.15
CA LYS A 515 21.95 5.09 -3.76
C LYS A 515 22.94 5.38 -4.90
N GLU A 516 22.54 5.08 -6.13
CA GLU A 516 23.36 5.29 -7.34
C GLU A 516 23.33 6.74 -7.82
N GLY A 517 22.33 7.52 -7.38
CA GLY A 517 22.26 8.95 -7.64
C GLY A 517 20.85 9.51 -7.68
N CYS A 518 20.74 10.83 -7.59
CA CYS A 518 19.46 11.52 -7.58
C CYS A 518 18.75 11.44 -8.94
N SER A 519 17.48 10.95 -8.92
CA SER A 519 16.62 10.88 -10.10
C SER A 519 15.83 12.18 -10.36
N GLY A 520 15.94 13.19 -9.48
CA GLY A 520 15.24 14.48 -9.63
C GLY A 520 13.72 14.36 -9.43
N CYS A 521 13.28 13.64 -8.40
CA CYS A 521 11.86 13.42 -8.11
C CYS A 521 11.13 14.61 -7.47
N GLY A 522 11.85 15.67 -7.08
CA GLY A 522 11.28 16.87 -6.47
C GLY A 522 11.42 16.92 -4.94
N ILE A 523 11.69 15.80 -4.28
CA ILE A 523 11.84 15.78 -2.82
C ILE A 523 13.11 16.49 -2.39
N LYS A 524 12.97 17.39 -1.40
CA LYS A 524 14.05 18.19 -0.86
C LYS A 524 14.71 17.51 0.35
N CYS A 525 15.99 17.83 0.59
CA CYS A 525 16.76 17.29 1.72
C CYS A 525 16.19 17.66 3.09
N GLU A 526 15.46 18.78 3.19
CA GLU A 526 14.87 19.28 4.43
C GLU A 526 13.87 18.30 5.09
N TYR A 527 13.43 17.28 4.34
CA TYR A 527 12.54 16.22 4.85
C TYR A 527 13.28 15.01 5.43
N GLY A 528 14.57 15.11 5.74
CA GLY A 528 15.33 14.06 6.42
C GLY A 528 15.72 12.85 5.56
N GLY A 529 15.60 12.94 4.22
CA GLY A 529 15.92 11.81 3.34
C GLY A 529 17.41 11.51 3.27
N VAL A 530 17.81 10.24 3.48
CA VAL A 530 19.21 9.78 3.53
C VAL A 530 20.00 10.11 2.26
N TYR A 531 19.36 9.99 1.10
CA TYR A 531 20.00 10.19 -0.22
C TYR A 531 19.55 11.46 -0.94
N CYS A 532 18.58 12.21 -0.38
CA CYS A 532 18.05 13.40 -1.02
C CYS A 532 19.10 14.51 -1.11
N GLY A 533 19.26 15.07 -2.34
CA GLY A 533 20.20 16.17 -2.58
C GLY A 533 21.68 15.80 -2.66
N LYS A 534 22.04 14.56 -2.47
CA LYS A 534 23.40 14.07 -2.78
C LYS A 534 23.51 13.91 -4.30
N ARG A 535 24.24 14.82 -4.97
CA ARG A 535 24.54 14.76 -6.41
C ARG A 535 25.74 13.88 -6.68
#